data_f79b4958feb46425bf07b076dd84aac0
#
_entry.id   f79b4958feb46425bf07b076dd84aac0
#
_cell.length_a   1.000
_cell.length_b   1.000
_cell.length_c   1.000
_cell.angle_alpha   90.00
_cell.angle_beta   90.00
_cell.angle_gamma   90.00
#
_symmetry.space_group_name_H-M   'P 1'
#
loop_
_entity.id
_entity.type
_entity.pdbx_description
1 polymer ?
#
loop_
_entity_poly.entity_id
_entity_poly.type
_entity_poly.pdbx_seq_one_letter_code
_entity_poly.pdbx_strand_id
1 'polypeptide(L)' 'MANILEMREYDKVVRRFVDDYVNNLTPDQMREIISEQSHIDFENIRQDTGQESVFEEMASWDSELYTNIAIEFDLEEAE' A
#
# COMPACT_ATOMS: atom_id res chain seq x y z
N MET A 1 3.72 -18.11 -9.04
CA MET A 1 4.79 -17.32 -8.43
C MET A 1 4.41 -15.86 -8.48
N ALA A 2 4.51 -15.20 -7.36
CA ALA A 2 4.14 -13.80 -7.30
C ALA A 2 5.17 -12.93 -8.03
N ASN A 3 4.70 -11.93 -8.73
CA ASN A 3 5.56 -10.96 -9.36
C ASN A 3 6.06 -9.98 -8.32
N ILE A 4 7.38 -9.84 -8.25
CA ILE A 4 7.99 -8.87 -7.37
C ILE A 4 8.23 -7.60 -8.18
N LEU A 5 7.63 -6.52 -7.73
CA LEU A 5 7.79 -5.25 -8.41
C LEU A 5 9.17 -4.68 -8.15
N GLU A 6 9.67 -3.92 -9.11
CA GLU A 6 10.85 -3.13 -8.88
C GLU A 6 10.55 -2.12 -7.79
N MET A 7 11.57 -1.72 -7.04
CA MET A 7 11.37 -0.79 -5.92
C MET A 7 10.65 0.48 -6.35
N ARG A 8 10.94 0.98 -7.55
CA ARG A 8 10.29 2.18 -8.05
C ARG A 8 8.79 1.98 -8.21
N GLU A 9 8.40 0.84 -8.78
CA GLU A 9 6.98 0.52 -8.95
C GLU A 9 6.31 0.28 -7.62
N TYR A 10 6.98 -0.47 -6.76
CA TYR A 10 6.46 -0.75 -5.43
C TYR A 10 6.21 0.54 -4.65
N ASP A 11 7.17 1.46 -4.69
CA ASP A 11 7.01 2.73 -3.99
C ASP A 11 5.82 3.51 -4.51
N LYS A 12 5.58 3.50 -5.82
CA LYS A 12 4.43 4.18 -6.39
C LYS A 12 3.13 3.59 -5.87
N VAL A 13 3.04 2.28 -5.79
CA VAL A 13 1.84 1.61 -5.29
C VAL A 13 1.59 1.97 -3.84
N VAL A 14 2.62 1.87 -3.01
CA VAL A 14 2.48 2.18 -1.59
C VAL A 14 2.08 3.64 -1.39
N ARG A 15 2.75 4.54 -2.10
CA ARG A 15 2.46 5.96 -1.98
C ARG A 15 1.03 6.27 -2.40
N ARG A 16 0.58 5.70 -3.51
CA ARG A 16 -0.78 5.90 -3.97
C ARG A 16 -1.79 5.39 -2.96
N PHE A 17 -1.56 4.20 -2.43
CA PHE A 17 -2.46 3.64 -1.44
C PHE A 17 -2.53 4.51 -0.19
N VAL A 18 -1.38 4.90 0.34
CA VAL A 18 -1.33 5.69 1.55
C VAL A 18 -2.00 7.04 1.33
N ASP A 19 -1.68 7.70 0.20
CA ASP A 19 -2.27 9.01 -0.08
C ASP A 19 -3.79 8.93 -0.14
N ASP A 20 -4.33 7.96 -0.86
CA ASP A 20 -5.78 7.83 -0.99
C ASP A 20 -6.43 7.44 0.33
N TYR A 21 -5.80 6.52 1.05
CA TYR A 21 -6.33 6.07 2.33
C TYR A 21 -6.39 7.22 3.33
N VAL A 22 -5.29 7.95 3.44
CA VAL A 22 -5.19 9.05 4.39
C VAL A 22 -6.13 10.19 4.00
N ASN A 23 -6.21 10.52 2.71
CA ASN A 23 -7.09 11.59 2.25
C ASN A 23 -8.56 11.30 2.53
N ASN A 24 -8.96 10.05 2.48
CA ASN A 24 -10.36 9.69 2.67
C ASN A 24 -10.75 9.49 4.12
N LEU A 25 -9.82 9.05 4.96
CA LEU A 25 -10.15 8.59 6.30
C LEU A 25 -9.53 9.40 7.42
N THR A 26 -8.72 10.41 7.10
CA THR A 26 -7.96 11.12 8.12
C THR A 26 -8.15 12.63 8.00
N PRO A 27 -8.36 13.33 9.12
CA PRO A 27 -8.42 14.81 9.11
C PRO A 27 -7.09 15.39 8.63
N ASP A 28 -7.17 16.57 8.00
CA ASP A 28 -5.99 17.27 7.48
C ASP A 28 -4.85 17.37 8.49
N GLN A 29 -5.20 17.63 9.73
CA GLN A 29 -4.21 17.86 10.77
C GLN A 29 -3.35 16.65 11.06
N MET A 30 -3.87 15.46 10.75
CA MET A 30 -3.19 14.21 11.07
C MET A 30 -2.65 13.49 9.83
N ARG A 31 -2.93 14.03 8.64
CA ARG A 31 -2.56 13.33 7.39
C ARG A 31 -1.08 13.06 7.29
N GLU A 32 -0.27 14.06 7.60
CA GLU A 32 1.17 13.90 7.48
C GLU A 32 1.71 12.85 8.44
N ILE A 33 1.23 12.89 9.68
CA ILE A 33 1.68 11.95 10.70
C ILE A 33 1.27 10.52 10.33
N ILE A 34 0.03 10.34 9.94
CA ILE A 34 -0.48 9.01 9.62
C ILE A 34 0.12 8.49 8.33
N SER A 35 0.34 9.37 7.36
CA SER A 35 1.00 8.99 6.12
C SER A 35 2.41 8.48 6.39
N GLU A 36 3.17 9.22 7.20
CA GLU A 36 4.52 8.80 7.55
C GLU A 36 4.53 7.49 8.30
N GLN A 37 3.63 7.34 9.27
CA GLN A 37 3.54 6.11 10.05
C GLN A 37 3.15 4.93 9.18
N SER A 38 2.24 5.14 8.23
CA SER A 38 1.82 4.08 7.33
C SER A 38 2.97 3.63 6.44
N HIS A 39 3.76 4.56 5.92
CA HIS A 39 4.92 4.20 5.12
C HIS A 39 5.94 3.40 5.94
N ILE A 40 6.15 3.79 7.18
CA ILE A 40 7.07 3.07 8.07
C ILE A 40 6.55 1.66 8.31
N ASP A 41 5.26 1.52 8.60
CA ASP A 41 4.66 0.21 8.87
C ASP A 41 4.78 -0.70 7.65
N PHE A 42 4.47 -0.19 6.46
CA PHE A 42 4.57 -1.00 5.25
C PHE A 42 6.01 -1.37 4.95
N GLU A 43 6.95 -0.45 5.17
CA GLU A 43 8.36 -0.76 4.94
C GLU A 43 8.86 -1.85 5.90
N ASN A 44 8.44 -1.79 7.15
CA ASN A 44 8.79 -2.82 8.12
C ASN A 44 8.24 -4.18 7.71
N ILE A 45 7.01 -4.22 7.24
CA ILE A 45 6.41 -5.46 6.77
C ILE A 45 7.17 -5.99 5.56
N ARG A 46 7.52 -5.11 4.63
CA ARG A 46 8.24 -5.51 3.44
C ARG A 46 9.61 -6.11 3.78
N GLN A 47 10.31 -5.49 4.72
CA GLN A 47 11.63 -6.00 5.12
C GLN A 47 11.53 -7.32 5.87
N ASP A 48 10.45 -7.52 6.58
CA ASP A 48 10.27 -8.73 7.38
C ASP A 48 9.76 -9.90 6.55
N THR A 49 8.73 -9.68 5.72
CA THR A 49 8.05 -10.77 5.02
C THR A 49 7.87 -10.53 3.52
N GLY A 50 8.27 -9.38 2.99
CA GLY A 50 8.24 -9.13 1.56
C GLY A 50 7.04 -8.33 1.09
N GLN A 51 7.02 -8.05 -0.22
CA GLN A 51 6.00 -7.21 -0.81
C GLN A 51 4.61 -7.81 -0.74
N GLU A 52 4.52 -9.13 -0.85
CA GLU A 52 3.21 -9.78 -0.82
C GLU A 52 2.47 -9.52 0.47
N SER A 53 3.19 -9.53 1.59
CA SER A 53 2.59 -9.25 2.89
C SER A 53 2.09 -7.82 2.98
N VAL A 54 2.81 -6.87 2.37
CA VAL A 54 2.36 -5.48 2.33
C VAL A 54 1.06 -5.37 1.55
N PHE A 55 0.96 -6.05 0.41
CA PHE A 55 -0.26 -6.00 -0.38
C PHE A 55 -1.43 -6.62 0.38
N GLU A 56 -1.19 -7.70 1.09
CA GLU A 56 -2.23 -8.31 1.93
C GLU A 56 -2.68 -7.36 3.03
N GLU A 57 -1.73 -6.66 3.62
CA GLU A 57 -2.05 -5.69 4.66
C GLU A 57 -2.89 -4.54 4.10
N MET A 58 -2.52 -4.03 2.93
CA MET A 58 -3.31 -3.00 2.26
C MET A 58 -4.74 -3.46 2.02
N ALA A 59 -4.92 -4.68 1.54
CA ALA A 59 -6.24 -5.23 1.31
C ALA A 59 -7.03 -5.37 2.61
N SER A 60 -6.33 -5.65 3.70
CA SER A 60 -6.97 -5.72 5.01
C SER A 60 -7.41 -4.35 5.51
N TRP A 61 -6.63 -3.31 5.21
CA TRP A 61 -6.99 -1.95 5.61
C TRP A 61 -8.19 -1.43 4.83
N ASP A 62 -8.17 -1.62 3.49
CA ASP A 62 -9.26 -1.15 2.64
C ASP A 62 -9.21 -1.96 1.34
N SER A 63 -9.98 -3.03 1.29
CA SER A 63 -9.91 -3.95 0.16
C SER A 63 -10.38 -3.31 -1.14
N GLU A 64 -11.37 -2.43 -1.08
CA GLU A 64 -11.86 -1.76 -2.28
C GLU A 64 -10.81 -0.84 -2.86
N LEU A 65 -10.16 -0.05 -2.00
CA LEU A 65 -9.10 0.84 -2.44
C LEU A 65 -7.93 0.05 -3.02
N TYR A 66 -7.54 -1.01 -2.34
CA TYR A 66 -6.45 -1.85 -2.84
C TYR A 66 -6.80 -2.44 -4.21
N THR A 67 -8.02 -2.93 -4.37
CA THR A 67 -8.45 -3.51 -5.64
C THR A 67 -8.37 -2.49 -6.76
N ASN A 68 -8.82 -1.26 -6.50
CA ASN A 68 -8.75 -0.20 -7.50
C ASN A 68 -7.32 0.12 -7.90
N ILE A 69 -6.43 0.16 -6.93
CA ILE A 69 -5.02 0.43 -7.20
C ILE A 69 -4.38 -0.74 -7.95
N ALA A 70 -4.74 -1.96 -7.59
CA ALA A 70 -4.22 -3.14 -8.27
C ALA A 70 -4.61 -3.13 -9.74
N ILE A 71 -5.83 -2.72 -10.04
CA ILE A 71 -6.29 -2.61 -11.42
C ILE A 71 -5.53 -1.50 -12.14
N GLU A 72 -5.36 -0.36 -11.50
CA GLU A 72 -4.70 0.78 -12.12
C GLU A 72 -3.23 0.47 -12.44
N PHE A 73 -2.55 -0.23 -11.55
CA PHE A 73 -1.14 -0.57 -11.75
C PHE A 73 -0.93 -1.94 -12.38
N ASP A 74 -2.02 -2.61 -12.74
CA ASP A 74 -1.97 -3.93 -13.38
C ASP A 74 -1.19 -4.93 -12.52
N LEU A 75 -1.49 -4.94 -11.23
CA LEU A 75 -0.87 -5.91 -10.33
C LEU A 75 -1.55 -7.26 -10.47
N GLU A 76 -0.75 -8.31 -10.41
CA GLU A 76 -1.31 -9.65 -10.40
C GLU A 76 -1.89 -9.92 -9.03
N GLU A 77 -3.14 -10.36 -9.02
CA GLU A 77 -3.75 -10.74 -7.76
C GLU A 77 -3.29 -12.12 -7.38
N ALA A 78 -2.91 -12.27 -6.13
CA ALA A 78 -2.60 -13.59 -5.59
C ALA A 78 -3.91 -14.32 -5.39
N GLU A 79 -4.07 -15.37 -6.10
CA GLU A 79 -5.27 -16.20 -5.97
C GLU A 79 -5.13 -17.17 -4.83
#